data_8d1a0d4666a3757254d30e047f097022
#
_entry.id   8d1a0d4666a3757254d30e047f097022
#
_cell.length_a   1.000
_cell.length_b   1.000
_cell.length_c   1.000
_cell.angle_alpha   90.00
_cell.angle_beta   90.00
_cell.angle_gamma   90.00
#
_symmetry.space_group_name_H-M   'P 1'
#
loop_
_entity.id
_entity.type
_entity.pdbx_description
1 polymer ?
#
loop_
_entity_poly.entity_id
_entity_poly.type
_entity_poly.pdbx_seq_one_letter_code
_entity_poly.pdbx_strand_id
1 'polypeptide(L)'
;MEPKKYLLFVTLPYAYSILRPLEREIRRRGDSAAWFIEADCPVALEEGEVHLKTLREAVDYNPVAVFAPGNYIPDFFPGVKVALFHGYAIQKRIETIDDHFTVRGWFDIYCTQGPSSTPYFKELERQYGFFRVYETGWPKADTYFSPETQLKPRNERPVILYPPTFTRNVCSAPHLMKEIELLAKTKPWDWIITFHPKLTDPDIIAGYKRIAAENDNVIFFEGPDKMPLLQRADAMLCDSSSIILEFMFLDKPVVTFRNSHPGPHLIDVDRPEKVGPALERALSRPEELMREIRAYTMHHEPHRDCRCSARVLDAVDDYIARGHAGLKRKPLNLIRKWKLRRHMHYYPLLEMFRR
;
A
#
# COMPACT_ATOMS: atom_id res chain seq x y z
N MET A 1 -11.18 -21.59 23.88
CA MET A 1 -10.42 -22.08 22.70
C MET A 1 -9.00 -21.62 22.86
N GLU A 2 -8.01 -22.42 22.46
CA GLU A 2 -6.62 -21.93 22.44
C GLU A 2 -6.49 -20.75 21.45
N PRO A 3 -5.67 -19.74 21.78
CA PRO A 3 -5.40 -18.62 20.89
C PRO A 3 -4.87 -19.10 19.54
N LYS A 4 -5.43 -18.60 18.45
CA LYS A 4 -4.92 -18.89 17.11
C LYS A 4 -3.60 -18.16 16.90
N LYS A 5 -2.72 -18.76 16.10
CA LYS A 5 -1.43 -18.16 15.72
C LYS A 5 -1.45 -17.72 14.27
N TYR A 6 -0.99 -16.51 14.00
CA TYR A 6 -0.93 -15.94 12.66
C TYR A 6 0.48 -15.48 12.32
N LEU A 7 0.92 -15.68 11.09
CA LEU A 7 2.23 -15.24 10.61
C LEU A 7 2.07 -14.07 9.63
N LEU A 8 2.77 -12.99 9.90
CA LEU A 8 2.84 -11.79 9.07
C LEU A 8 4.14 -11.82 8.27
N PHE A 9 4.05 -12.09 6.96
CA PHE A 9 5.21 -12.27 6.09
C PHE A 9 5.54 -10.99 5.34
N VAL A 10 6.76 -10.48 5.56
CA VAL A 10 7.26 -9.20 5.03
C VAL A 10 8.38 -9.45 4.03
N THR A 11 8.18 -8.99 2.81
CA THR A 11 9.19 -9.05 1.74
C THR A 11 9.74 -7.67 1.36
N LEU A 12 8.99 -6.60 1.65
CA LEU A 12 9.35 -5.21 1.35
C LEU A 12 8.78 -4.26 2.43
N PRO A 13 9.41 -3.10 2.67
CA PRO A 13 9.05 -2.19 3.77
C PRO A 13 7.60 -1.71 3.81
N TYR A 14 6.93 -1.61 2.65
CA TYR A 14 5.52 -1.20 2.60
C TYR A 14 4.58 -2.17 3.35
N ALA A 15 5.01 -3.43 3.54
CA ALA A 15 4.19 -4.45 4.19
C ALA A 15 3.87 -4.11 5.65
N TYR A 16 4.76 -3.41 6.37
CA TYR A 16 4.53 -3.04 7.76
C TYR A 16 3.24 -2.22 7.94
N SER A 17 3.06 -1.17 7.13
CA SER A 17 1.87 -0.32 7.21
C SER A 17 0.56 -1.04 6.84
N ILE A 18 0.64 -2.14 6.10
CA ILE A 18 -0.53 -2.95 5.70
C ILE A 18 -0.86 -3.99 6.77
N LEU A 19 0.17 -4.60 7.35
CA LEU A 19 0.01 -5.73 8.28
C LEU A 19 -0.24 -5.28 9.73
N ARG A 20 0.21 -4.10 10.16
CA ARG A 20 -0.01 -3.61 11.53
C ARG A 20 -1.48 -3.43 11.92
N PRO A 21 -2.37 -2.87 11.07
CA PRO A 21 -3.80 -2.87 11.39
C PRO A 21 -4.35 -4.27 11.60
N LEU A 22 -3.90 -5.24 10.79
CA LEU A 22 -4.29 -6.63 10.94
C LEU A 22 -3.74 -7.26 12.23
N GLU A 23 -2.48 -6.98 12.60
CA GLU A 23 -1.92 -7.44 13.86
C GLU A 23 -2.71 -6.91 15.06
N ARG A 24 -3.06 -5.61 15.06
CA ARG A 24 -3.89 -5.02 16.11
C ARG A 24 -5.23 -5.75 16.24
N GLU A 25 -5.87 -6.08 15.13
CA GLU A 25 -7.13 -6.84 15.14
C GLU A 25 -6.94 -8.28 15.64
N ILE A 26 -5.86 -8.97 15.25
CA ILE A 26 -5.51 -10.30 15.76
C ILE A 26 -5.40 -10.26 17.30
N ARG A 27 -4.63 -9.31 17.83
CA ARG A 27 -4.43 -9.14 19.28
C ARG A 27 -5.75 -8.78 19.98
N ARG A 28 -6.58 -7.91 19.34
CA ARG A 28 -7.90 -7.55 19.87
C ARG A 28 -8.83 -8.76 20.03
N ARG A 29 -8.69 -9.77 19.17
CA ARG A 29 -9.43 -11.05 19.27
C ARG A 29 -8.85 -12.01 20.32
N GLY A 30 -7.74 -11.66 20.97
CA GLY A 30 -7.05 -12.52 21.93
C GLY A 30 -6.15 -13.56 21.28
N ASP A 31 -5.89 -13.44 19.98
CA ASP A 31 -5.02 -14.31 19.21
C ASP A 31 -3.58 -13.78 19.16
N SER A 32 -2.65 -14.60 18.65
CA SER A 32 -1.22 -14.29 18.58
C SER A 32 -0.76 -14.04 17.14
N ALA A 33 0.06 -13.01 16.97
CA ALA A 33 0.74 -12.72 15.71
C ALA A 33 2.26 -12.73 15.89
N ALA A 34 2.97 -13.21 14.86
CA ALA A 34 4.41 -13.10 14.78
C ALA A 34 4.83 -12.65 13.37
N TRP A 35 5.95 -11.98 13.28
CA TRP A 35 6.50 -11.43 12.06
C TRP A 35 7.66 -12.27 11.56
N PHE A 36 7.64 -12.61 10.28
CA PHE A 36 8.80 -13.14 9.58
C PHE A 36 9.16 -12.20 8.43
N ILE A 37 10.40 -11.70 8.47
CA ILE A 37 10.91 -10.67 7.57
C ILE A 37 11.98 -11.32 6.69
N GLU A 38 11.82 -11.18 5.37
CA GLU A 38 12.80 -11.71 4.41
C GLU A 38 14.15 -10.99 4.56
N ALA A 39 15.26 -11.72 4.34
CA ALA A 39 16.60 -11.26 4.66
C ALA A 39 17.01 -9.92 4.01
N ASP A 40 16.50 -9.66 2.79
CA ASP A 40 16.80 -8.43 2.04
C ASP A 40 15.91 -7.24 2.46
N CYS A 41 14.94 -7.45 3.37
CA CYS A 41 14.04 -6.41 3.84
C CYS A 41 14.52 -5.84 5.19
N PRO A 42 14.60 -4.51 5.34
CA PRO A 42 14.93 -3.90 6.62
C PRO A 42 13.95 -4.29 7.71
N VAL A 43 14.47 -4.65 8.89
CA VAL A 43 13.67 -4.92 10.09
C VAL A 43 13.24 -3.58 10.68
N ALA A 44 11.92 -3.36 10.74
CA ALA A 44 11.31 -2.13 11.28
C ALA A 44 10.15 -2.47 12.22
N LEU A 45 10.41 -3.36 13.18
CA LEU A 45 9.44 -3.79 14.18
C LEU A 45 9.29 -2.75 15.30
N GLU A 46 8.07 -2.65 15.82
CA GLU A 46 7.73 -1.84 16.98
C GLU A 46 7.86 -2.66 18.28
N GLU A 47 7.86 -1.97 19.41
CA GLU A 47 7.90 -2.61 20.72
C GLU A 47 6.72 -3.58 20.91
N GLY A 48 7.01 -4.80 21.35
CA GLY A 48 6.01 -5.85 21.55
C GLY A 48 5.64 -6.65 20.28
N GLU A 49 6.16 -6.31 19.08
CA GLU A 49 6.02 -7.13 17.87
C GLU A 49 6.97 -8.34 17.95
N VAL A 50 6.46 -9.55 17.78
CA VAL A 50 7.23 -10.81 17.92
C VAL A 50 7.95 -11.13 16.61
N HIS A 51 9.29 -11.13 16.62
CA HIS A 51 10.12 -11.45 15.45
C HIS A 51 10.57 -12.90 15.44
N LEU A 52 10.16 -13.66 14.41
CA LEU A 52 10.72 -14.98 14.10
C LEU A 52 11.90 -14.77 13.15
N LYS A 53 13.11 -15.02 13.63
CA LYS A 53 14.36 -14.66 12.93
C LYS A 53 14.81 -15.71 11.91
N THR A 54 14.33 -16.93 12.06
CA THR A 54 14.74 -18.06 11.21
C THR A 54 13.52 -18.72 10.55
N LEU A 55 13.76 -19.34 9.39
CA LEU A 55 12.74 -20.14 8.71
C LEU A 55 12.20 -21.26 9.60
N ARG A 56 13.06 -21.86 10.41
CA ARG A 56 12.68 -22.92 11.34
C ARG A 56 11.69 -22.40 12.38
N GLU A 57 11.98 -21.27 13.01
CA GLU A 57 11.05 -20.63 13.95
C GLU A 57 9.70 -20.34 13.29
N ALA A 58 9.70 -19.84 12.03
CA ALA A 58 8.46 -19.55 11.29
C ALA A 58 7.65 -20.82 10.97
N VAL A 59 8.31 -21.94 10.66
CA VAL A 59 7.65 -23.24 10.42
C VAL A 59 7.17 -23.85 11.74
N ASP A 60 8.02 -23.84 12.77
CA ASP A 60 7.71 -24.42 14.10
C ASP A 60 6.62 -23.59 14.84
N TYR A 61 6.47 -22.30 14.52
CA TYR A 61 5.39 -21.46 15.02
C TYR A 61 4.02 -22.01 14.67
N ASN A 62 3.92 -22.75 13.55
CA ASN A 62 2.73 -23.45 13.08
C ASN A 62 1.48 -22.56 13.03
N PRO A 63 1.46 -21.46 12.25
CA PRO A 63 0.35 -20.55 12.17
C PRO A 63 -0.86 -21.19 11.47
N VAL A 64 -2.08 -20.79 11.86
CA VAL A 64 -3.32 -21.17 11.16
C VAL A 64 -3.45 -20.47 9.81
N ALA A 65 -2.86 -19.27 9.68
CA ALA A 65 -2.76 -18.54 8.41
C ALA A 65 -1.50 -17.69 8.34
N VAL A 66 -1.04 -17.45 7.11
CA VAL A 66 0.08 -16.57 6.77
C VAL A 66 -0.43 -15.46 5.86
N PHE A 67 -0.17 -14.22 6.20
CA PHE A 67 -0.59 -13.05 5.44
C PHE A 67 0.58 -12.39 4.73
N ALA A 68 0.41 -12.06 3.46
CA ALA A 68 1.40 -11.30 2.71
C ALA A 68 0.75 -10.25 1.79
N PRO A 69 1.22 -9.00 1.83
CA PRO A 69 0.91 -8.00 0.80
C PRO A 69 1.69 -8.24 -0.50
N GLY A 70 2.76 -9.03 -0.43
CA GLY A 70 3.60 -9.40 -1.58
C GLY A 70 2.98 -10.46 -2.49
N ASN A 71 3.73 -10.83 -3.53
CA ASN A 71 3.24 -11.69 -4.61
C ASN A 71 3.38 -13.19 -4.35
N TYR A 72 3.89 -13.60 -3.21
CA TYR A 72 4.09 -14.99 -2.84
C TYR A 72 4.14 -15.19 -1.31
N ILE A 73 3.86 -16.43 -0.91
CA ILE A 73 4.16 -16.97 0.41
C ILE A 73 4.84 -18.33 0.19
N PRO A 74 5.92 -18.63 0.92
CA PRO A 74 6.59 -19.94 0.83
C PRO A 74 5.58 -21.08 1.07
N ASP A 75 5.63 -22.09 0.19
CA ASP A 75 4.71 -23.24 0.26
C ASP A 75 4.93 -24.09 1.52
N PHE A 76 6.11 -24.03 2.09
CA PHE A 76 6.49 -24.78 3.29
C PHE A 76 6.07 -24.11 4.62
N PHE A 77 5.62 -22.88 4.62
CA PHE A 77 4.97 -22.31 5.80
C PHE A 77 3.63 -23.03 6.05
N PRO A 78 3.31 -23.42 7.28
CA PRO A 78 2.02 -24.01 7.61
C PRO A 78 0.85 -23.04 7.43
N GLY A 79 -0.37 -23.53 7.49
CA GLY A 79 -1.61 -22.74 7.47
C GLY A 79 -2.03 -22.20 6.11
N VAL A 80 -3.11 -21.44 6.11
CA VAL A 80 -3.76 -20.84 4.92
C VAL A 80 -2.92 -19.67 4.42
N LYS A 81 -2.66 -19.57 3.10
CA LYS A 81 -1.90 -18.48 2.49
C LYS A 81 -2.85 -17.40 1.98
N VAL A 82 -2.73 -16.19 2.52
CA VAL A 82 -3.66 -15.08 2.30
C VAL A 82 -2.96 -13.91 1.60
N ALA A 83 -3.45 -13.55 0.42
CA ALA A 83 -3.02 -12.36 -0.32
C ALA A 83 -3.77 -11.12 0.16
N LEU A 84 -3.05 -10.06 0.52
CA LEU A 84 -3.61 -8.78 0.98
C LEU A 84 -3.36 -7.61 0.00
N PHE A 85 -2.59 -7.86 -1.04
CA PHE A 85 -2.12 -6.86 -2.00
C PHE A 85 -1.31 -5.72 -1.36
N HIS A 86 -0.43 -5.11 -2.16
CA HIS A 86 0.42 -3.99 -1.72
C HIS A 86 -0.15 -2.62 -2.07
N GLY A 87 -1.32 -2.56 -2.68
CA GLY A 87 -2.01 -1.35 -3.11
C GLY A 87 -3.19 -1.68 -4.01
N TYR A 88 -3.81 -0.65 -4.54
CA TYR A 88 -4.94 -0.78 -5.46
C TYR A 88 -4.47 -0.97 -6.91
N ALA A 89 -5.32 -1.58 -7.74
CA ALA A 89 -5.13 -1.69 -9.18
C ALA A 89 -5.31 -0.31 -9.83
N ILE A 90 -4.28 0.50 -9.78
CA ILE A 90 -4.21 1.77 -10.49
C ILE A 90 -3.33 1.53 -11.72
N GLN A 91 -3.90 1.65 -12.91
CA GLN A 91 -3.15 1.49 -14.15
C GLN A 91 -2.06 2.56 -14.24
N LYS A 92 -0.83 2.18 -13.91
CA LYS A 92 0.35 3.06 -14.00
C LYS A 92 1.04 3.00 -15.37
N ARG A 93 0.76 1.96 -16.16
CA ARG A 93 1.43 1.70 -17.44
C ARG A 93 0.41 1.31 -18.50
N ILE A 94 0.46 1.97 -19.63
CA ILE A 94 -0.47 1.79 -20.76
C ILE A 94 -0.31 0.41 -21.43
N GLU A 95 0.86 -0.24 -21.30
CA GLU A 95 1.26 -1.37 -22.17
C GLU A 95 1.33 -2.73 -21.48
N THR A 96 1.09 -2.85 -20.17
CA THR A 96 1.22 -4.12 -19.47
C THR A 96 -0.09 -4.55 -18.84
N ILE A 97 -0.47 -5.84 -19.06
CA ILE A 97 -1.47 -6.51 -18.20
C ILE A 97 -1.05 -6.25 -16.76
N ASP A 98 -1.96 -5.65 -16.00
CA ASP A 98 -1.67 -5.25 -14.63
C ASP A 98 -1.24 -6.49 -13.83
N ASP A 99 0.01 -6.48 -13.37
CA ASP A 99 0.59 -7.55 -12.54
C ASP A 99 -0.23 -7.82 -11.27
N HIS A 100 -1.07 -6.85 -10.89
CA HIS A 100 -2.05 -6.96 -9.81
C HIS A 100 -3.01 -8.14 -9.99
N PHE A 101 -3.44 -8.44 -11.21
CA PHE A 101 -4.38 -9.52 -11.52
C PHE A 101 -3.71 -10.86 -11.85
N THR A 102 -2.40 -10.97 -11.71
CA THR A 102 -1.68 -12.21 -12.03
C THR A 102 -1.79 -13.24 -10.92
N VAL A 103 -2.49 -14.35 -11.18
CA VAL A 103 -2.59 -15.50 -10.27
C VAL A 103 -1.40 -16.43 -10.46
N ARG A 104 -0.53 -16.52 -9.44
CA ARG A 104 0.71 -17.33 -9.47
C ARG A 104 0.58 -18.69 -8.78
N GLY A 105 -0.58 -18.99 -8.18
CA GLY A 105 -0.85 -20.27 -7.52
C GLY A 105 -0.21 -20.44 -6.14
N TRP A 106 0.14 -19.33 -5.47
CA TRP A 106 0.67 -19.38 -4.11
C TRP A 106 -0.41 -19.34 -3.03
N PHE A 107 -1.46 -18.53 -3.25
CA PHE A 107 -2.45 -18.20 -2.25
C PHE A 107 -3.65 -19.14 -2.25
N ASP A 108 -4.26 -19.30 -1.08
CA ASP A 108 -5.52 -19.98 -0.84
C ASP A 108 -6.69 -19.01 -0.88
N ILE A 109 -6.42 -17.78 -0.40
CA ILE A 109 -7.37 -16.68 -0.30
C ILE A 109 -6.78 -15.43 -0.96
N TYR A 110 -7.60 -14.74 -1.74
CA TYR A 110 -7.35 -13.37 -2.19
C TYR A 110 -8.37 -12.46 -1.50
N CYS A 111 -7.87 -11.56 -0.63
CA CYS A 111 -8.66 -10.52 0.04
C CYS A 111 -8.65 -9.26 -0.83
N THR A 112 -9.73 -9.03 -1.59
CA THR A 112 -9.84 -7.91 -2.52
C THR A 112 -10.38 -6.67 -1.83
N GLN A 113 -10.07 -5.49 -2.41
CA GLN A 113 -10.37 -4.22 -1.79
C GLN A 113 -11.81 -3.73 -2.04
N GLY A 114 -12.31 -3.89 -3.28
CA GLY A 114 -13.63 -3.36 -3.64
C GLY A 114 -13.98 -3.59 -5.11
N PRO A 115 -14.98 -2.85 -5.63
CA PRO A 115 -15.49 -3.01 -6.98
C PRO A 115 -14.45 -2.92 -8.11
N SER A 116 -13.36 -2.18 -7.90
CA SER A 116 -12.27 -2.06 -8.88
C SER A 116 -11.45 -3.34 -9.07
N SER A 117 -11.51 -4.29 -8.14
CA SER A 117 -10.71 -5.53 -8.19
C SER A 117 -11.52 -6.80 -7.99
N THR A 118 -12.54 -6.79 -7.14
CA THR A 118 -13.31 -7.99 -6.77
C THR A 118 -13.91 -8.75 -7.96
N PRO A 119 -14.58 -8.11 -8.94
CA PRO A 119 -15.18 -8.84 -10.07
C PRO A 119 -14.14 -9.61 -10.90
N TYR A 120 -12.95 -9.05 -11.09
CA TYR A 120 -11.85 -9.68 -11.82
C TYR A 120 -11.35 -10.93 -11.08
N PHE A 121 -11.11 -10.81 -9.77
CA PHE A 121 -10.66 -11.95 -8.97
C PHE A 121 -11.75 -13.04 -8.84
N LYS A 122 -13.03 -12.67 -8.80
CA LYS A 122 -14.14 -13.62 -8.83
C LYS A 122 -14.21 -14.39 -10.15
N GLU A 123 -13.88 -13.76 -11.28
CA GLU A 123 -13.75 -14.46 -12.56
C GLU A 123 -12.56 -15.43 -12.54
N LEU A 124 -11.39 -14.98 -12.03
CA LEU A 124 -10.22 -15.84 -11.89
C LEU A 124 -10.46 -17.00 -10.91
N GLU A 125 -11.23 -16.81 -9.82
CA GLU A 125 -11.68 -17.87 -8.92
C GLU A 125 -12.46 -18.94 -9.68
N ARG A 126 -13.43 -18.55 -10.53
CA ARG A 126 -14.22 -19.48 -11.35
C ARG A 126 -13.35 -20.23 -12.35
N GLN A 127 -12.45 -19.53 -13.02
CA GLN A 127 -11.56 -20.10 -14.04
C GLN A 127 -10.58 -21.11 -13.44
N TYR A 128 -9.86 -20.74 -12.39
CA TYR A 128 -8.84 -21.57 -11.79
C TYR A 128 -9.37 -22.60 -10.80
N GLY A 129 -10.31 -22.22 -9.94
CA GLY A 129 -11.01 -23.09 -9.02
C GLY A 129 -10.21 -23.61 -7.82
N PHE A 130 -8.98 -23.12 -7.57
CA PHE A 130 -8.13 -23.61 -6.48
C PHE A 130 -7.91 -22.59 -5.34
N PHE A 131 -8.57 -21.45 -5.36
CA PHE A 131 -8.56 -20.43 -4.31
C PHE A 131 -9.94 -19.82 -4.09
N ARG A 132 -10.11 -19.06 -3.03
CA ARG A 132 -11.32 -18.29 -2.75
C ARG A 132 -11.03 -16.79 -2.77
N VAL A 133 -12.03 -16.00 -3.13
CA VAL A 133 -11.97 -14.53 -3.15
C VAL A 133 -12.99 -13.98 -2.17
N TYR A 134 -12.52 -13.10 -1.28
CA TYR A 134 -13.35 -12.35 -0.35
C TYR A 134 -13.11 -10.86 -0.54
N GLU A 135 -14.18 -10.08 -0.68
CA GLU A 135 -14.07 -8.63 -0.63
C GLU A 135 -14.03 -8.20 0.84
N THR A 136 -12.88 -7.74 1.28
CA THR A 136 -12.62 -7.42 2.70
C THR A 136 -12.32 -5.95 2.91
N GLY A 137 -12.03 -5.22 1.85
CA GLY A 137 -11.30 -3.97 1.96
C GLY A 137 -9.80 -4.21 2.22
N TRP A 138 -9.03 -3.14 2.23
CA TRP A 138 -7.59 -3.19 2.44
C TRP A 138 -7.24 -2.92 3.91
N PRO A 139 -6.51 -3.79 4.63
CA PRO A 139 -6.21 -3.59 6.05
C PRO A 139 -5.60 -2.21 6.37
N LYS A 140 -4.75 -1.68 5.50
CA LYS A 140 -4.20 -0.32 5.66
C LYS A 140 -5.28 0.77 5.62
N ALA A 141 -6.41 0.53 4.95
CA ALA A 141 -7.52 1.48 4.89
C ALA A 141 -8.14 1.74 6.27
N ASP A 142 -8.08 0.78 7.19
CA ASP A 142 -8.51 0.98 8.58
C ASP A 142 -7.79 2.16 9.24
N THR A 143 -6.53 2.41 8.87
CA THR A 143 -5.76 3.55 9.39
C THR A 143 -6.27 4.88 8.82
N TYR A 144 -6.63 4.94 7.53
CA TYR A 144 -7.12 6.19 6.90
C TYR A 144 -8.49 6.62 7.42
N PHE A 145 -9.36 5.67 7.74
CA PHE A 145 -10.72 5.93 8.19
C PHE A 145 -10.87 5.95 9.70
N SER A 146 -9.80 5.74 10.46
CA SER A 146 -9.84 5.83 11.92
C SER A 146 -10.21 7.27 12.37
N PRO A 147 -10.97 7.43 13.48
CA PRO A 147 -11.33 8.76 14.00
C PRO A 147 -10.10 9.65 14.22
N GLU A 148 -8.99 9.10 14.71
CA GLU A 148 -7.75 9.83 14.97
C GLU A 148 -7.16 10.39 13.67
N THR A 149 -7.19 9.61 12.59
CA THR A 149 -6.66 10.02 11.28
C THR A 149 -7.56 11.06 10.60
N GLN A 150 -8.87 11.01 10.84
CA GLN A 150 -9.82 11.96 10.28
C GLN A 150 -9.79 13.33 10.97
N LEU A 151 -9.17 13.44 12.15
CA LEU A 151 -8.94 14.71 12.81
C LEU A 151 -7.93 15.53 12.00
N LYS A 152 -8.40 16.62 11.36
CA LYS A 152 -7.52 17.54 10.62
C LYS A 152 -6.85 18.52 11.57
N PRO A 153 -5.51 18.65 11.54
CA PRO A 153 -4.87 19.81 12.13
C PRO A 153 -5.38 21.08 11.41
N ARG A 154 -5.70 22.11 12.19
CA ARG A 154 -6.06 23.40 11.62
C ARG A 154 -4.78 24.13 11.23
N ASN A 155 -4.55 24.25 9.93
CA ASN A 155 -3.44 25.03 9.40
C ASN A 155 -3.78 26.52 9.38
N GLU A 156 -2.83 27.38 9.70
CA GLU A 156 -2.97 28.83 9.55
C GLU A 156 -2.90 29.25 8.06
N ARG A 157 -2.07 28.55 7.30
CA ARG A 157 -1.93 28.68 5.84
C ARG A 157 -2.20 27.35 5.17
N PRO A 158 -2.71 27.33 3.93
CA PRO A 158 -2.87 26.08 3.18
C PRO A 158 -1.53 25.33 3.04
N VAL A 159 -1.55 24.05 3.28
CA VAL A 159 -0.38 23.18 3.18
C VAL A 159 -0.46 22.34 1.92
N ILE A 160 0.53 22.43 1.06
CA ILE A 160 0.67 21.64 -0.17
C ILE A 160 1.69 20.52 0.05
N LEU A 161 1.27 19.27 -0.20
CA LEU A 161 2.16 18.12 -0.20
C LEU A 161 2.63 17.82 -1.63
N TYR A 162 3.93 17.70 -1.82
CA TYR A 162 4.54 17.34 -3.10
C TYR A 162 5.36 16.05 -2.99
N PRO A 163 4.76 14.87 -3.27
CA PRO A 163 5.41 13.56 -3.27
C PRO A 163 5.56 13.02 -4.70
N PRO A 164 6.47 13.53 -5.57
CA PRO A 164 6.62 13.04 -6.94
C PRO A 164 7.02 11.56 -6.98
N THR A 165 6.66 10.87 -8.07
CA THR A 165 7.12 9.50 -8.32
C THR A 165 8.62 9.46 -8.69
N PHE A 166 9.21 8.28 -8.56
CA PHE A 166 10.60 8.03 -8.96
C PHE A 166 10.74 7.54 -10.42
N THR A 167 9.64 7.19 -11.08
CA THR A 167 9.65 6.64 -12.44
C THR A 167 10.02 7.72 -13.43
N ARG A 168 11.22 7.63 -14.03
CA ARG A 168 11.87 8.68 -14.83
C ARG A 168 10.95 9.35 -15.86
N ASN A 169 10.17 8.57 -16.61
CA ASN A 169 9.34 9.09 -17.72
C ASN A 169 8.07 9.83 -17.26
N VAL A 170 7.67 9.70 -16.00
CA VAL A 170 6.46 10.32 -15.44
C VAL A 170 6.75 11.15 -14.18
N CYS A 171 8.02 11.26 -13.78
CA CYS A 171 8.45 12.05 -12.65
C CYS A 171 8.36 13.55 -12.96
N SER A 172 7.58 14.29 -12.19
CA SER A 172 7.40 15.72 -12.32
C SER A 172 8.55 16.55 -11.74
N ALA A 173 9.37 15.98 -10.87
CA ALA A 173 10.38 16.73 -10.12
C ALA A 173 11.36 17.55 -10.98
N PRO A 174 11.91 17.05 -12.11
CA PRO A 174 12.79 17.86 -12.96
C PRO A 174 12.09 19.06 -13.61
N HIS A 175 10.77 18.96 -13.79
CA HIS A 175 9.99 19.95 -14.54
C HIS A 175 9.41 21.06 -13.66
N LEU A 176 9.13 20.77 -12.39
CA LEU A 176 8.39 21.66 -11.50
C LEU A 176 9.26 22.44 -10.49
N MET A 177 10.57 22.18 -10.44
CA MET A 177 11.46 22.80 -9.45
C MET A 177 11.37 24.32 -9.43
N LYS A 178 11.48 24.98 -10.61
CA LYS A 178 11.41 26.44 -10.72
C LYS A 178 10.02 26.97 -10.37
N GLU A 179 8.98 26.28 -10.76
CA GLU A 179 7.60 26.69 -10.49
C GLU A 179 7.29 26.58 -8.99
N ILE A 180 7.69 25.49 -8.34
CA ILE A 180 7.51 25.31 -6.89
C ILE A 180 8.29 26.37 -6.11
N GLU A 181 9.52 26.69 -6.52
CA GLU A 181 10.30 27.79 -5.92
C GLU A 181 9.60 29.14 -6.07
N LEU A 182 9.03 29.42 -7.25
CA LEU A 182 8.27 30.65 -7.50
C LEU A 182 7.01 30.71 -6.63
N LEU A 183 6.24 29.62 -6.58
CA LEU A 183 5.01 29.56 -5.79
C LEU A 183 5.29 29.64 -4.28
N ALA A 184 6.38 29.05 -3.81
CA ALA A 184 6.80 29.16 -2.41
C ALA A 184 7.08 30.60 -2.00
N LYS A 185 7.64 31.44 -2.91
CA LYS A 185 7.94 32.86 -2.66
C LYS A 185 6.75 33.79 -2.85
N THR A 186 5.77 33.41 -3.68
CA THR A 186 4.71 34.33 -4.12
C THR A 186 3.32 34.02 -3.55
N LYS A 187 3.09 32.78 -3.09
CA LYS A 187 1.79 32.36 -2.53
C LYS A 187 1.88 32.15 -1.02
N PRO A 188 0.81 32.45 -0.27
CA PRO A 188 0.78 32.25 1.18
C PRO A 188 0.51 30.78 1.53
N TRP A 189 1.29 29.86 0.98
CA TRP A 189 1.16 28.42 1.20
C TRP A 189 2.39 27.88 1.90
N ASP A 190 2.19 26.88 2.73
CA ASP A 190 3.26 26.05 3.27
C ASP A 190 3.43 24.81 2.39
N TRP A 191 4.67 24.36 2.23
CA TRP A 191 5.00 23.21 1.39
C TRP A 191 5.66 22.11 2.19
N ILE A 192 5.22 20.86 1.93
CA ILE A 192 5.90 19.67 2.38
C ILE A 192 6.34 18.88 1.15
N ILE A 193 7.64 18.77 0.95
CA ILE A 193 8.24 18.05 -0.17
C ILE A 193 8.81 16.74 0.37
N THR A 194 8.46 15.62 -0.22
CA THR A 194 8.99 14.32 0.18
C THR A 194 9.17 13.42 -1.01
N PHE A 195 10.33 12.81 -1.12
CA PHE A 195 10.66 11.96 -2.25
C PHE A 195 10.53 10.47 -1.92
N HIS A 196 10.26 9.68 -2.96
CA HIS A 196 10.33 8.24 -2.85
C HIS A 196 11.80 7.82 -2.69
N PRO A 197 12.18 6.84 -1.83
CA PRO A 197 13.58 6.43 -1.64
C PRO A 197 14.32 5.99 -2.92
N LYS A 198 13.58 5.59 -3.95
CA LYS A 198 14.14 5.23 -5.26
C LYS A 198 14.39 6.43 -6.19
N LEU A 199 14.00 7.64 -5.81
CA LEU A 199 14.41 8.86 -6.52
C LEU A 199 15.79 9.23 -5.99
N THR A 200 16.82 8.93 -6.76
CA THR A 200 18.23 9.03 -6.34
C THR A 200 19.04 10.04 -7.14
N ASP A 201 18.40 10.85 -7.99
CA ASP A 201 19.07 11.91 -8.75
C ASP A 201 19.56 12.99 -7.80
N PRO A 202 20.91 13.18 -7.65
CA PRO A 202 21.48 14.07 -6.65
C PRO A 202 21.18 15.56 -6.94
N ASP A 203 21.11 15.94 -8.22
CA ASP A 203 20.87 17.33 -8.60
C ASP A 203 19.44 17.75 -8.30
N ILE A 204 18.49 16.86 -8.56
CA ILE A 204 17.08 17.06 -8.21
C ILE A 204 16.94 17.17 -6.70
N ILE A 205 17.51 16.23 -5.93
CA ILE A 205 17.42 16.23 -4.47
C ILE A 205 18.05 17.50 -3.89
N ALA A 206 19.25 17.86 -4.34
CA ALA A 206 19.96 19.07 -3.90
C ALA A 206 19.15 20.33 -4.21
N GLY A 207 18.55 20.43 -5.40
CA GLY A 207 17.72 21.57 -5.78
C GLY A 207 16.52 21.78 -4.86
N TYR A 208 15.78 20.71 -4.53
CA TYR A 208 14.63 20.83 -3.61
C TYR A 208 15.05 21.06 -2.15
N LYS A 209 16.19 20.51 -1.70
CA LYS A 209 16.75 20.82 -0.38
C LYS A 209 17.18 22.27 -0.28
N ARG A 210 17.77 22.85 -1.35
CA ARG A 210 18.07 24.26 -1.43
C ARG A 210 16.82 25.12 -1.31
N ILE A 211 15.75 24.81 -2.06
CA ILE A 211 14.47 25.52 -1.95
C ILE A 211 13.95 25.50 -0.50
N ALA A 212 14.04 24.37 0.18
CA ALA A 212 13.62 24.26 1.58
C ALA A 212 14.53 25.08 2.52
N ALA A 213 15.83 25.17 2.25
CA ALA A 213 16.76 25.96 3.07
C ALA A 213 16.60 27.48 2.88
N GLU A 214 16.11 27.90 1.71
CA GLU A 214 15.96 29.31 1.36
C GLU A 214 14.57 29.89 1.64
N ASN A 215 13.58 29.03 2.05
CA ASN A 215 12.19 29.45 2.26
C ASN A 215 11.62 28.81 3.53
N ASP A 216 11.31 29.60 4.55
CA ASP A 216 10.81 29.16 5.86
C ASP A 216 9.46 28.39 5.81
N ASN A 217 8.72 28.58 4.73
CA ASN A 217 7.44 27.88 4.47
C ASN A 217 7.58 26.58 3.67
N VAL A 218 8.80 26.08 3.47
CA VAL A 218 9.07 24.82 2.76
C VAL A 218 9.81 23.84 3.65
N ILE A 219 9.28 22.63 3.77
CA ILE A 219 9.91 21.51 4.51
C ILE A 219 10.27 20.42 3.51
N PHE A 220 11.52 19.97 3.49
CA PHE A 220 11.93 18.75 2.81
C PHE A 220 11.98 17.59 3.82
N PHE A 221 11.05 16.63 3.67
CA PHE A 221 10.86 15.54 4.63
C PHE A 221 11.45 14.22 4.12
N GLU A 222 12.31 13.59 4.90
CA GLU A 222 13.00 12.33 4.58
C GLU A 222 12.59 11.15 5.48
N GLY A 223 11.59 11.31 6.35
CA GLY A 223 11.13 10.23 7.24
C GLY A 223 10.37 9.10 6.52
N PRO A 224 10.30 7.91 7.15
CA PRO A 224 9.64 6.74 6.57
C PRO A 224 8.10 6.82 6.62
N ASP A 225 7.54 7.45 7.64
CA ASP A 225 6.09 7.55 7.82
C ASP A 225 5.53 8.76 7.10
N LYS A 226 4.66 8.52 6.13
CA LYS A 226 4.01 9.56 5.33
C LYS A 226 2.63 9.95 5.86
N MET A 227 2.05 9.18 6.79
CA MET A 227 0.71 9.44 7.29
C MET A 227 0.52 10.83 7.90
N PRO A 228 1.43 11.32 8.77
CA PRO A 228 1.32 12.68 9.31
C PRO A 228 1.34 13.77 8.23
N LEU A 229 2.09 13.54 7.12
CA LEU A 229 2.14 14.47 5.99
C LEU A 229 0.82 14.52 5.23
N LEU A 230 0.23 13.32 4.97
CA LEU A 230 -1.07 13.20 4.33
C LEU A 230 -2.16 13.87 5.18
N GLN A 231 -2.13 13.70 6.50
CA GLN A 231 -3.07 14.35 7.43
C GLN A 231 -2.93 15.86 7.43
N ARG A 232 -1.70 16.39 7.47
CA ARG A 232 -1.43 17.82 7.57
C ARG A 232 -1.78 18.58 6.28
N ALA A 233 -1.48 18.02 5.11
CA ALA A 233 -1.67 18.71 3.84
C ALA A 233 -3.15 18.97 3.51
N ASP A 234 -3.46 20.11 2.89
CA ASP A 234 -4.79 20.49 2.42
C ASP A 234 -5.02 20.11 0.95
N ALA A 235 -3.98 20.15 0.14
CA ALA A 235 -3.96 19.67 -1.24
C ALA A 235 -2.65 18.94 -1.55
N MET A 236 -2.68 18.08 -2.57
CA MET A 236 -1.49 17.41 -3.08
C MET A 236 -1.19 17.87 -4.49
N LEU A 237 0.08 18.13 -4.78
CA LEU A 237 0.63 18.20 -6.14
C LEU A 237 1.42 16.93 -6.38
N CYS A 238 1.12 16.18 -7.42
CA CYS A 238 1.77 14.91 -7.72
C CYS A 238 1.91 14.68 -9.24
N ASP A 239 2.27 13.49 -9.63
CA ASP A 239 2.30 13.04 -11.02
C ASP A 239 1.47 11.75 -11.20
N SER A 240 2.11 10.58 -11.42
CA SER A 240 1.42 9.29 -11.54
C SER A 240 1.87 8.36 -10.41
N SER A 241 1.20 8.43 -9.26
CA SER A 241 1.57 7.71 -8.04
C SER A 241 0.36 7.15 -7.29
N SER A 242 0.52 5.98 -6.67
CA SER A 242 -0.54 5.35 -5.85
C SER A 242 -0.88 6.13 -4.57
N ILE A 243 0.00 7.00 -4.09
CA ILE A 243 -0.25 7.85 -2.92
C ILE A 243 -1.41 8.83 -3.16
N ILE A 244 -1.74 9.12 -4.42
CA ILE A 244 -2.87 9.95 -4.82
C ILE A 244 -4.18 9.39 -4.24
N LEU A 245 -4.44 8.10 -4.43
CA LEU A 245 -5.65 7.47 -3.91
C LEU A 245 -5.66 7.47 -2.38
N GLU A 246 -4.52 7.20 -1.74
CA GLU A 246 -4.38 7.22 -0.29
C GLU A 246 -4.66 8.63 0.28
N PHE A 247 -4.23 9.68 -0.41
CA PHE A 247 -4.54 11.07 -0.04
C PHE A 247 -6.03 11.40 -0.20
N MET A 248 -6.64 10.89 -1.27
CA MET A 248 -8.08 11.07 -1.54
C MET A 248 -8.98 10.36 -0.51
N PHE A 249 -8.51 9.30 0.17
CA PHE A 249 -9.24 8.69 1.29
C PHE A 249 -9.48 9.66 2.45
N LEU A 250 -8.66 10.69 2.56
CA LEU A 250 -8.84 11.78 3.53
C LEU A 250 -9.76 12.90 3.01
N ASP A 251 -10.53 12.65 1.94
CA ASP A 251 -11.42 13.60 1.27
C ASP A 251 -10.70 14.90 0.87
N LYS A 252 -9.51 14.78 0.27
CA LYS A 252 -8.64 15.91 -0.09
C LYS A 252 -8.36 15.96 -1.60
N PRO A 253 -8.31 17.18 -2.21
CA PRO A 253 -8.12 17.36 -3.63
C PRO A 253 -6.66 17.16 -4.06
N VAL A 254 -6.49 16.70 -5.30
CA VAL A 254 -5.18 16.45 -5.91
C VAL A 254 -5.06 17.18 -7.25
N VAL A 255 -3.95 17.88 -7.40
CA VAL A 255 -3.46 18.40 -8.68
C VAL A 255 -2.39 17.46 -9.19
N THR A 256 -2.46 17.11 -10.47
CA THR A 256 -1.43 16.27 -11.09
C THR A 256 -0.75 16.98 -12.25
N PHE A 257 0.50 16.63 -12.48
CA PHE A 257 1.29 17.12 -13.59
C PHE A 257 1.54 15.98 -14.57
N ARG A 258 0.93 16.05 -15.77
CA ARG A 258 1.05 15.05 -16.85
C ARG A 258 0.77 13.63 -16.34
N ASN A 259 -0.36 13.47 -15.65
CA ASN A 259 -0.77 12.17 -15.17
C ASN A 259 -1.00 11.19 -16.33
N SER A 260 -0.52 9.95 -16.19
CA SER A 260 -0.69 8.92 -17.23
C SER A 260 -2.16 8.52 -17.47
N HIS A 261 -3.03 8.69 -16.47
CA HIS A 261 -4.46 8.37 -16.53
C HIS A 261 -5.27 9.46 -15.82
N PRO A 262 -5.36 10.66 -16.43
CA PRO A 262 -6.15 11.74 -15.83
C PRO A 262 -7.65 11.38 -15.86
N GLY A 263 -8.38 11.86 -14.85
CA GLY A 263 -9.81 11.63 -14.73
C GLY A 263 -10.51 12.80 -14.02
N PRO A 264 -11.84 12.80 -13.94
CA PRO A 264 -12.62 13.92 -13.37
C PRO A 264 -12.34 14.14 -11.86
N HIS A 265 -11.75 13.15 -11.18
CA HIS A 265 -11.32 13.22 -9.78
C HIS A 265 -9.96 13.91 -9.59
N LEU A 266 -9.31 14.39 -10.67
CA LEU A 266 -8.02 15.08 -10.66
C LEU A 266 -8.13 16.43 -11.35
N ILE A 267 -7.29 17.37 -10.93
CA ILE A 267 -6.99 18.56 -11.74
C ILE A 267 -5.64 18.32 -12.39
N ASP A 268 -5.64 17.81 -13.63
CA ASP A 268 -4.39 17.53 -14.34
C ASP A 268 -3.94 18.71 -15.18
N VAL A 269 -2.63 19.03 -15.13
CA VAL A 269 -2.00 20.11 -15.88
C VAL A 269 -0.78 19.60 -16.65
N ASP A 270 -0.52 20.20 -17.80
CA ASP A 270 0.54 19.79 -18.72
C ASP A 270 1.75 20.76 -18.75
N ARG A 271 1.59 21.94 -18.13
CA ARG A 271 2.60 23.01 -18.11
C ARG A 271 2.81 23.55 -16.71
N PRO A 272 4.06 23.85 -16.31
CA PRO A 272 4.38 24.32 -14.96
C PRO A 272 3.57 25.54 -14.51
N GLU A 273 3.42 26.55 -15.39
CA GLU A 273 2.71 27.79 -15.08
C GLU A 273 1.21 27.61 -14.80
N LYS A 274 0.63 26.45 -15.11
CA LYS A 274 -0.74 26.10 -14.76
C LYS A 274 -0.89 25.53 -13.35
N VAL A 275 0.22 25.16 -12.68
CA VAL A 275 0.19 24.52 -11.36
C VAL A 275 -0.39 25.45 -10.30
N GLY A 276 0.03 26.72 -10.26
CA GLY A 276 -0.48 27.69 -9.30
C GLY A 276 -2.01 27.85 -9.35
N PRO A 277 -2.59 28.20 -10.51
CA PRO A 277 -4.05 28.28 -10.67
C PRO A 277 -4.78 26.97 -10.36
N ALA A 278 -4.21 25.81 -10.70
CA ALA A 278 -4.78 24.52 -10.40
C ALA A 278 -4.82 24.22 -8.90
N LEU A 279 -3.77 24.57 -8.16
CA LEU A 279 -3.73 24.47 -6.70
C LEU A 279 -4.73 25.42 -6.02
N GLU A 280 -4.90 26.66 -6.51
CA GLU A 280 -5.94 27.56 -6.02
C GLU A 280 -7.33 26.98 -6.19
N ARG A 281 -7.63 26.40 -7.36
CA ARG A 281 -8.87 25.69 -7.62
C ARG A 281 -9.04 24.46 -6.70
N ALA A 282 -7.99 23.67 -6.51
CA ALA A 282 -8.02 22.51 -5.62
C ALA A 282 -8.33 22.93 -4.17
N LEU A 283 -7.65 23.97 -3.68
CA LEU A 283 -7.85 24.50 -2.31
C LEU A 283 -9.25 25.08 -2.09
N SER A 284 -9.93 25.59 -3.13
CA SER A 284 -11.32 26.01 -3.04
C SER A 284 -12.31 24.83 -2.93
N ARG A 285 -11.85 23.58 -3.13
CA ARG A 285 -12.64 22.35 -2.98
C ARG A 285 -13.97 22.37 -3.75
N PRO A 286 -13.96 22.58 -5.09
CA PRO A 286 -15.21 22.63 -5.85
C PRO A 286 -16.05 21.37 -5.62
N GLU A 287 -17.36 21.52 -5.39
CA GLU A 287 -18.24 20.38 -5.05
C GLU A 287 -18.23 19.29 -6.14
N GLU A 288 -18.15 19.68 -7.39
CA GLU A 288 -18.02 18.73 -8.52
C GLU A 288 -16.76 17.85 -8.40
N LEU A 289 -15.59 18.46 -8.11
CA LEU A 289 -14.34 17.74 -7.92
C LEU A 289 -14.42 16.80 -6.72
N MET A 290 -14.95 17.30 -5.60
CA MET A 290 -15.06 16.50 -4.39
C MET A 290 -16.04 15.34 -4.53
N ARG A 291 -17.11 15.50 -5.31
CA ARG A 291 -18.02 14.41 -5.67
C ARG A 291 -17.31 13.32 -6.50
N GLU A 292 -16.53 13.71 -7.49
CA GLU A 292 -15.76 12.76 -8.33
C GLU A 292 -14.68 12.03 -7.51
N ILE A 293 -14.00 12.73 -6.58
CA ILE A 293 -13.04 12.12 -5.65
C ILE A 293 -13.75 11.06 -4.79
N ARG A 294 -14.92 11.38 -4.21
CA ARG A 294 -15.70 10.43 -3.40
C ARG A 294 -16.16 9.22 -4.24
N ALA A 295 -16.64 9.43 -5.45
CA ALA A 295 -17.03 8.34 -6.36
C ALA A 295 -15.84 7.44 -6.71
N TYR A 296 -14.69 8.03 -7.06
CA TYR A 296 -13.47 7.32 -7.39
C TYR A 296 -12.95 6.50 -6.19
N THR A 297 -12.89 7.10 -5.01
CA THR A 297 -12.41 6.41 -3.81
C THR A 297 -13.37 5.29 -3.35
N MET A 298 -14.68 5.48 -3.47
CA MET A 298 -15.70 4.45 -3.20
C MET A 298 -15.63 3.27 -4.17
N HIS A 299 -15.24 3.50 -5.41
CA HIS A 299 -15.03 2.42 -6.39
C HIS A 299 -13.82 1.53 -6.01
N HIS A 300 -12.80 2.11 -5.38
CA HIS A 300 -11.59 1.37 -4.99
C HIS A 300 -11.69 0.79 -3.57
N GLU A 301 -12.22 1.56 -2.61
CA GLU A 301 -12.36 1.17 -1.20
C GLU A 301 -13.70 1.65 -0.65
N PRO A 302 -14.74 0.81 -0.74
CA PRO A 302 -16.05 1.13 -0.17
C PRO A 302 -16.11 0.94 1.35
N HIS A 303 -15.17 0.16 1.93
CA HIS A 303 -15.16 -0.23 3.33
C HIS A 303 -14.48 0.83 4.20
N ARG A 304 -15.26 1.78 4.72
CA ARG A 304 -14.76 2.94 5.51
C ARG A 304 -15.09 2.87 7.02
N ASP A 305 -15.33 1.66 7.51
CA ASP A 305 -15.81 1.40 8.88
C ASP A 305 -14.71 0.86 9.81
N CYS A 306 -13.44 0.97 9.43
CA CYS A 306 -12.27 0.47 10.17
C CYS A 306 -12.34 -1.04 10.50
N ARG A 307 -12.99 -1.83 9.63
CA ARG A 307 -13.19 -3.27 9.83
C ARG A 307 -12.62 -4.13 8.70
N CYS A 308 -11.76 -3.59 7.86
CA CYS A 308 -11.11 -4.36 6.79
C CYS A 308 -10.27 -5.50 7.37
N SER A 309 -9.47 -5.23 8.39
CA SER A 309 -8.69 -6.25 9.10
C SER A 309 -9.57 -7.32 9.74
N ALA A 310 -10.72 -6.94 10.32
CA ALA A 310 -11.67 -7.89 10.87
C ALA A 310 -12.24 -8.81 9.80
N ARG A 311 -12.66 -8.27 8.64
CA ARG A 311 -13.16 -9.05 7.50
C ARG A 311 -12.12 -10.02 6.95
N VAL A 312 -10.84 -9.64 6.96
CA VAL A 312 -9.74 -10.55 6.56
C VAL A 312 -9.68 -11.76 7.48
N LEU A 313 -9.77 -11.58 8.79
CA LEU A 313 -9.78 -12.71 9.74
C LEU A 313 -11.06 -13.54 9.62
N ASP A 314 -12.22 -12.91 9.43
CA ASP A 314 -13.49 -13.61 9.19
C ASP A 314 -13.43 -14.44 7.91
N ALA A 315 -12.78 -13.94 6.85
CA ALA A 315 -12.55 -14.70 5.60
C ALA A 315 -11.66 -15.93 5.83
N VAL A 316 -10.64 -15.83 6.66
CA VAL A 316 -9.80 -16.98 7.05
C VAL A 316 -10.61 -18.01 7.83
N ASP A 317 -11.43 -17.56 8.78
CA ASP A 317 -12.28 -18.45 9.59
C ASP A 317 -13.32 -19.17 8.73
N ASP A 318 -13.97 -18.47 7.81
CA ASP A 318 -14.92 -19.06 6.84
C ASP A 318 -14.21 -20.07 5.93
N TYR A 319 -13.01 -19.75 5.42
CA TYR A 319 -12.25 -20.66 4.59
C TYR A 319 -11.86 -21.94 5.33
N ILE A 320 -11.41 -21.84 6.58
CA ILE A 320 -11.05 -23.00 7.42
C ILE A 320 -12.29 -23.84 7.72
N ALA A 321 -13.42 -23.21 8.08
CA ALA A 321 -14.67 -23.89 8.38
C ALA A 321 -15.23 -24.65 7.18
N ARG A 322 -15.13 -24.09 5.96
CA ARG A 322 -15.53 -24.77 4.72
C ARG A 322 -14.57 -25.87 4.29
N GLY A 323 -13.32 -25.82 4.72
CA GLY A 323 -12.25 -26.67 4.25
C GLY A 323 -12.01 -26.55 2.73
N HIS A 324 -11.50 -27.62 2.12
CA HIS A 324 -11.23 -27.65 0.67
C HIS A 324 -12.44 -28.07 -0.18
N ALA A 325 -13.64 -28.08 0.39
CA ALA A 325 -14.84 -28.50 -0.34
C ALA A 325 -15.05 -27.63 -1.60
N GLY A 326 -15.17 -28.30 -2.76
CA GLY A 326 -15.39 -27.66 -4.06
C GLY A 326 -14.15 -26.93 -4.63
N LEU A 327 -12.96 -27.06 -4.04
CA LEU A 327 -11.73 -26.52 -4.60
C LEU A 327 -10.93 -27.58 -5.35
N LYS A 328 -10.37 -27.18 -6.50
CA LYS A 328 -9.36 -27.98 -7.22
C LYS A 328 -8.03 -27.96 -6.46
N ARG A 329 -7.14 -28.88 -6.79
CA ARG A 329 -5.77 -28.85 -6.29
C ARG A 329 -5.01 -27.64 -6.88
N LYS A 330 -4.20 -26.97 -6.06
CA LYS A 330 -3.27 -25.94 -6.53
C LYS A 330 -2.30 -26.50 -7.58
N PRO A 331 -1.84 -25.69 -8.54
CA PRO A 331 -0.78 -26.08 -9.45
C PRO A 331 0.48 -26.47 -8.67
N LEU A 332 1.20 -27.48 -9.16
CA LEU A 332 2.38 -28.01 -8.46
C LEU A 332 3.49 -26.95 -8.33
N ASN A 333 3.62 -26.04 -9.29
CA ASN A 333 4.59 -24.93 -9.26
C ASN A 333 6.04 -25.36 -8.96
N LEU A 334 6.46 -26.55 -9.41
CA LEU A 334 7.72 -27.17 -9.00
C LEU A 334 8.94 -26.25 -9.22
N ILE A 335 9.03 -25.61 -10.39
CA ILE A 335 10.15 -24.72 -10.71
C ILE A 335 10.15 -23.48 -9.80
N ARG A 336 8.96 -22.88 -9.58
CA ARG A 336 8.85 -21.71 -8.69
C ARG A 336 9.16 -22.05 -7.25
N LYS A 337 8.66 -23.18 -6.76
CA LYS A 337 8.97 -23.70 -5.41
C LYS A 337 10.44 -24.00 -5.23
N TRP A 338 11.06 -24.65 -6.22
CA TRP A 338 12.50 -24.93 -6.19
C TRP A 338 13.33 -23.64 -6.15
N LYS A 339 13.02 -22.66 -7.03
CA LYS A 339 13.72 -21.36 -7.01
C LYS A 339 13.57 -20.65 -5.68
N LEU A 340 12.37 -20.64 -5.09
CA LEU A 340 12.09 -20.00 -3.81
C LEU A 340 12.84 -20.70 -2.67
N ARG A 341 12.81 -22.04 -2.60
CA ARG A 341 13.55 -22.82 -1.60
C ARG A 341 15.05 -22.59 -1.69
N ARG A 342 15.59 -22.50 -2.92
CA ARG A 342 16.99 -22.17 -3.16
C ARG A 342 17.34 -20.76 -2.67
N HIS A 343 16.50 -19.78 -2.98
CA HIS A 343 16.67 -18.39 -2.54
C HIS A 343 16.66 -18.25 -1.02
N MET A 344 15.73 -18.95 -0.37
CA MET A 344 15.58 -18.93 1.09
C MET A 344 16.49 -19.95 1.81
N HIS A 345 17.34 -20.67 1.12
CA HIS A 345 18.20 -21.73 1.68
C HIS A 345 17.44 -22.79 2.50
N TYR A 346 16.19 -23.12 2.10
CA TYR A 346 15.34 -24.08 2.80
C TYR A 346 15.44 -25.48 2.20
N TYR A 347 16.20 -26.36 2.86
CA TYR A 347 16.47 -27.74 2.44
C TYR A 347 16.16 -28.74 3.57
N PRO A 348 14.89 -29.04 3.86
CA PRO A 348 14.50 -29.84 5.03
C PRO A 348 15.12 -31.27 5.05
N LEU A 349 15.35 -31.87 3.88
CA LEU A 349 15.99 -33.18 3.78
C LEU A 349 17.49 -33.16 4.16
N LEU A 350 18.19 -32.05 3.90
CA LEU A 350 19.62 -31.92 4.27
C LEU A 350 19.80 -31.67 5.78
N GLU A 351 18.81 -31.08 6.45
CA GLU A 351 18.86 -30.86 7.88
C GLU A 351 18.65 -32.17 8.68
N MET A 352 17.93 -33.15 8.13
CA MET A 352 17.80 -34.49 8.73
C MET A 352 19.13 -35.26 8.80
N PHE A 353 20.09 -34.95 7.92
CA PHE A 353 21.42 -35.58 7.87
C PHE A 353 22.50 -34.79 8.63
N ARG A 354 22.16 -33.62 9.21
CA ARG A 354 23.08 -32.81 10.02
C ARG A 354 22.88 -32.97 11.54
N ARG A 355 22.03 -33.93 11.97
CA ARG A 355 21.84 -34.32 13.36
C ARG A 355 22.64 -35.56 13.74
#